data_139500731ecf8bf55a0084855e83768f
#
_entry.id   139500731ecf8bf55a0084855e83768f
#
_cell.length_a   1.000
_cell.length_b   1.000
_cell.length_c   1.000
_cell.angle_alpha   90.00
_cell.angle_beta   90.00
_cell.angle_gamma   90.00
#
_symmetry.space_group_name_H-M   'P 1'
#
loop_
_entity.id
_entity.type
_entity.pdbx_description
1 polymer ?
#
loop_
_entity_poly.entity_id
_entity_poly.type
_entity_poly.pdbx_seq_one_letter_code
_entity_poly.pdbx_strand_id
1 'polypeptide(L)'
;VASRGLGDVYKRQIQPWLIDHLGDVPYVGRLFQGAPMGIGLFTASLILAVMIIPFIASVMRDVFSITPKMLKESAYGLGSTTWEVMRYVVLPYTKAGVMGGIILGLGRALGETMAVTFVIGNAYNVSPSLFQSGVSITSALANEFAESEGLHQSSLLHLGFLLFIITFIVLVISKLMLSRMDKNAGTK
;
A
#
# COMPACT_ATOMS: atom_id res chain seq x y z
N VAL A 1 -9.32 -18.94 12.05
CA VAL A 1 -8.43 -20.11 11.81
C VAL A 1 -7.41 -19.79 10.71
N ALA A 2 -7.80 -19.17 9.59
CA ALA A 2 -6.89 -18.84 8.48
C ALA A 2 -5.81 -17.79 8.84
N SER A 3 -6.11 -16.84 9.69
CA SER A 3 -5.16 -15.80 10.12
C SER A 3 -4.03 -16.33 11.00
N ARG A 4 -4.28 -17.38 11.79
CA ARG A 4 -3.24 -18.06 12.58
C ARG A 4 -2.25 -18.82 11.69
N GLY A 5 -2.74 -19.46 10.63
CA GLY A 5 -1.87 -20.20 9.70
C GLY A 5 -0.90 -19.34 8.93
N LEU A 6 -1.34 -18.16 8.43
CA LEU A 6 -0.47 -17.21 7.72
C LEU A 6 0.60 -16.61 8.64
N GLY A 7 0.24 -16.26 9.88
CA GLY A 7 1.19 -15.76 10.87
C GLY A 7 2.24 -16.79 11.26
N ASP A 8 1.85 -18.06 11.40
CA ASP A 8 2.76 -19.15 11.75
C ASP A 8 3.72 -19.50 10.61
N VAL A 9 3.24 -19.53 9.37
CA VAL A 9 4.08 -19.75 8.17
C VAL A 9 5.07 -18.60 8.00
N TYR A 10 4.61 -17.36 8.17
CA TYR A 10 5.46 -16.19 8.10
C TYR A 10 6.57 -16.23 9.16
N LYS A 11 6.21 -16.47 10.42
CA LYS A 11 7.13 -16.51 11.55
C LYS A 11 8.16 -17.63 11.46
N ARG A 12 7.74 -18.82 11.00
CA ARG A 12 8.58 -20.02 10.99
C ARG A 12 9.40 -20.20 9.72
N GLN A 13 8.95 -19.68 8.60
CA GLN A 13 9.57 -19.94 7.30
C GLN A 13 10.09 -18.67 6.63
N ILE A 14 9.26 -17.65 6.47
CA ILE A 14 9.62 -16.47 5.68
C ILE A 14 10.57 -15.56 6.43
N GLN A 15 10.31 -15.31 7.71
CA GLN A 15 11.12 -14.39 8.51
C GLN A 15 12.55 -14.90 8.75
N PRO A 16 12.79 -16.16 9.16
CA PRO A 16 14.16 -16.70 9.27
C PRO A 16 14.88 -16.71 7.92
N TRP A 17 14.21 -17.11 6.87
CA TRP A 17 14.78 -17.14 5.52
C TRP A 17 15.24 -15.75 5.04
N LEU A 18 14.44 -14.72 5.31
CA LEU A 18 14.81 -13.33 5.00
C LEU A 18 15.99 -12.84 5.84
N ILE A 19 16.06 -13.22 7.10
CA ILE A 19 17.18 -12.87 7.98
C ILE A 19 18.48 -13.52 7.49
N ASP A 20 18.43 -14.81 7.13
CA ASP A 20 19.59 -15.58 6.68
C ASP A 20 20.15 -15.08 5.33
N HIS A 21 19.27 -14.62 4.41
CA HIS A 21 19.71 -14.21 3.08
C HIS A 21 19.96 -12.70 2.92
N LEU A 22 19.28 -11.87 3.69
CA LEU A 22 19.37 -10.40 3.59
C LEU A 22 20.05 -9.75 4.78
N GLY A 23 20.23 -10.49 5.89
CA GLY A 23 20.86 -9.99 7.12
C GLY A 23 22.34 -9.62 6.94
N ASP A 24 23.05 -10.30 6.04
CA ASP A 24 24.48 -10.10 5.78
C ASP A 24 24.79 -9.00 4.76
N VAL A 25 23.77 -8.42 4.12
CA VAL A 25 23.98 -7.39 3.10
C VAL A 25 24.26 -6.04 3.77
N PRO A 26 25.42 -5.39 3.50
CA PRO A 26 25.74 -4.09 4.06
C PRO A 26 24.67 -3.05 3.64
N TYR A 27 24.21 -2.22 4.58
CA TYR A 27 23.10 -1.25 4.51
C TYR A 27 21.68 -1.83 4.61
N VAL A 28 21.38 -3.00 4.05
CA VAL A 28 20.05 -3.60 4.06
C VAL A 28 19.87 -4.51 5.27
N GLY A 29 20.94 -5.16 5.75
CA GLY A 29 20.91 -6.06 6.89
C GLY A 29 20.38 -5.43 8.17
N ARG A 30 20.60 -4.13 8.39
CA ARG A 30 20.07 -3.41 9.57
C ARG A 30 18.54 -3.33 9.57
N LEU A 31 17.90 -3.38 8.41
CA LEU A 31 16.44 -3.35 8.28
C LEU A 31 15.80 -4.69 8.61
N PHE A 32 16.57 -5.79 8.52
CA PHE A 32 16.10 -7.16 8.76
C PHE A 32 16.64 -7.77 10.07
N GLN A 33 17.32 -6.97 10.90
CA GLN A 33 17.80 -7.39 12.21
C GLN A 33 16.67 -7.29 13.25
N GLY A 34 16.38 -8.39 13.94
CA GLY A 34 15.38 -8.41 15.03
C GLY A 34 14.96 -9.82 15.40
N ALA A 35 14.32 -9.96 16.55
CA ALA A 35 13.77 -11.24 16.97
C ALA A 35 12.55 -11.59 16.10
N PRO A 36 12.43 -12.83 15.58
CA PRO A 36 11.33 -13.26 14.75
C PRO A 36 10.04 -13.44 15.57
N MET A 37 9.44 -12.32 15.97
CA MET A 37 8.21 -12.34 16.78
C MET A 37 6.93 -12.50 15.94
N GLY A 38 7.01 -12.34 14.63
CA GLY A 38 5.84 -12.40 13.73
C GLY A 38 4.93 -11.18 13.80
N ILE A 39 5.25 -10.20 14.65
CA ILE A 39 4.57 -8.93 14.84
C ILE A 39 5.55 -7.83 14.47
N GLY A 40 5.12 -6.84 13.70
CA GLY A 40 6.00 -5.73 13.32
C GLY A 40 5.58 -5.05 12.03
N LEU A 41 6.35 -4.05 11.64
CA LEU A 41 6.08 -3.20 10.49
C LEU A 41 6.02 -3.99 9.17
N PHE A 42 6.91 -4.97 9.01
CA PHE A 42 6.93 -5.81 7.80
C PHE A 42 5.69 -6.69 7.67
N THR A 43 5.25 -7.32 8.76
CA THR A 43 4.04 -8.15 8.78
C THR A 43 2.80 -7.31 8.50
N ALA A 44 2.71 -6.11 9.10
CA ALA A 44 1.64 -5.16 8.83
C ALA A 44 1.61 -4.74 7.35
N SER A 45 2.78 -4.45 6.76
CA SER A 45 2.90 -4.09 5.35
C SER A 45 2.46 -5.20 4.41
N LEU A 46 2.81 -6.45 4.72
CA LEU A 46 2.44 -7.61 3.91
C LEU A 46 0.93 -7.87 3.95
N ILE A 47 0.32 -7.80 5.13
CA ILE A 47 -1.14 -7.95 5.28
C ILE A 47 -1.86 -6.82 4.53
N LEU A 48 -1.38 -5.60 4.67
CA LEU A 48 -1.92 -4.44 3.97
C LEU A 48 -1.83 -4.63 2.44
N ALA A 49 -0.70 -5.11 1.93
CA ALA A 49 -0.51 -5.39 0.51
C ALA A 49 -1.51 -6.44 -0.01
N VAL A 50 -1.64 -7.57 0.71
CA VAL A 50 -2.60 -8.64 0.34
C VAL A 50 -4.04 -8.12 0.32
N MET A 51 -4.39 -7.21 1.23
CA MET A 51 -5.73 -6.64 1.29
C MET A 51 -6.00 -5.61 0.19
N ILE A 52 -4.98 -4.84 -0.22
CA ILE A 52 -5.12 -3.79 -1.24
C ILE A 52 -5.09 -4.37 -2.66
N ILE A 53 -4.35 -5.46 -2.91
CA ILE A 53 -4.22 -6.07 -4.24
C ILE A 53 -5.58 -6.37 -4.89
N PRO A 54 -6.55 -7.07 -4.27
CA PRO A 54 -7.83 -7.36 -4.90
C PRO A 54 -8.64 -6.09 -5.19
N PHE A 55 -8.52 -5.07 -4.34
CA PHE A 55 -9.17 -3.78 -4.58
C PHE A 55 -8.59 -3.08 -5.82
N ILE A 56 -7.25 -2.96 -5.91
CA ILE A 56 -6.61 -2.36 -7.08
C ILE A 56 -6.91 -3.19 -8.33
N ALA A 57 -6.88 -4.52 -8.23
CA ALA A 57 -7.16 -5.40 -9.36
C ALA A 57 -8.59 -5.20 -9.92
N SER A 58 -9.60 -4.99 -9.06
CA SER A 58 -10.96 -4.68 -9.51
C SER A 58 -11.04 -3.35 -10.25
N VAL A 59 -10.44 -2.30 -9.69
CA VAL A 59 -10.39 -0.97 -10.34
C VAL A 59 -9.64 -1.02 -11.66
N MET A 60 -8.51 -1.76 -11.73
CA MET A 60 -7.75 -1.92 -12.98
C MET A 60 -8.56 -2.65 -14.05
N ARG A 61 -9.36 -3.65 -13.68
CA ARG A 61 -10.22 -4.36 -14.62
C ARG A 61 -11.24 -3.39 -15.25
N ASP A 62 -11.87 -2.55 -14.45
CA ASP A 62 -12.84 -1.57 -14.93
C ASP A 62 -12.17 -0.54 -15.85
N VAL A 63 -11.01 -0.03 -15.46
CA VAL A 63 -10.21 0.91 -16.25
C VAL A 63 -9.82 0.31 -17.61
N PHE A 64 -9.38 -0.95 -17.67
CA PHE A 64 -9.02 -1.61 -18.92
C PHE A 64 -10.23 -1.92 -19.81
N SER A 65 -11.42 -2.04 -19.22
CA SER A 65 -12.66 -2.25 -19.98
C SER A 65 -13.11 -1.03 -20.78
N ILE A 66 -12.69 0.18 -20.37
CA ILE A 66 -13.00 1.44 -21.05
C ILE A 66 -12.38 1.53 -22.46
N THR A 67 -11.31 0.75 -22.71
CA THR A 67 -10.65 0.77 -24.02
C THR A 67 -11.60 0.30 -25.11
N PRO A 68 -11.85 1.11 -26.19
CA PRO A 68 -12.73 0.76 -27.28
C PRO A 68 -12.35 -0.58 -27.94
N LYS A 69 -13.36 -1.41 -28.21
CA LYS A 69 -13.15 -2.72 -28.82
C LYS A 69 -12.47 -2.62 -30.18
N MET A 70 -12.82 -1.61 -30.99
CA MET A 70 -12.21 -1.37 -32.30
C MET A 70 -10.68 -1.24 -32.24
N LEU A 71 -10.13 -0.59 -31.23
CA LEU A 71 -8.68 -0.45 -31.07
C LEU A 71 -8.01 -1.80 -30.80
N LYS A 72 -8.64 -2.64 -29.97
CA LYS A 72 -8.14 -3.99 -29.68
C LYS A 72 -8.24 -4.89 -30.91
N GLU A 73 -9.39 -4.87 -31.60
CA GLU A 73 -9.64 -5.68 -32.81
C GLU A 73 -8.71 -5.28 -33.95
N SER A 74 -8.48 -3.99 -34.18
CA SER A 74 -7.53 -3.52 -35.18
C SER A 74 -6.11 -4.00 -34.91
N ALA A 75 -5.67 -3.98 -33.67
CA ALA A 75 -4.35 -4.47 -33.28
C ALA A 75 -4.22 -5.99 -33.47
N TYR A 76 -5.26 -6.76 -33.13
CA TYR A 76 -5.30 -8.19 -33.40
C TYR A 76 -5.34 -8.49 -34.91
N GLY A 77 -6.07 -7.69 -35.70
CA GLY A 77 -6.11 -7.80 -37.16
C GLY A 77 -4.75 -7.57 -37.84
N LEU A 78 -3.86 -6.79 -37.20
CA LEU A 78 -2.47 -6.59 -37.61
C LEU A 78 -1.52 -7.72 -37.14
N GLY A 79 -2.05 -8.76 -36.49
CA GLY A 79 -1.26 -9.90 -36.03
C GLY A 79 -0.59 -9.72 -34.66
N SER A 80 -0.98 -8.68 -33.89
CA SER A 80 -0.43 -8.48 -32.54
C SER A 80 -0.85 -9.57 -31.57
N THR A 81 0.08 -9.99 -30.71
CA THR A 81 -0.20 -10.90 -29.60
C THR A 81 -1.00 -10.19 -28.50
N THR A 82 -1.68 -10.94 -27.63
CA THR A 82 -2.44 -10.39 -26.48
C THR A 82 -1.58 -9.52 -25.58
N TRP A 83 -0.32 -9.88 -25.39
CA TRP A 83 0.62 -9.11 -24.60
C TRP A 83 0.97 -7.76 -25.24
N GLU A 84 1.17 -7.75 -26.55
CA GLU A 84 1.44 -6.52 -27.30
C GLU A 84 0.24 -5.59 -27.31
N VAL A 85 -0.97 -6.11 -27.50
CA VAL A 85 -2.21 -5.33 -27.40
C VAL A 85 -2.34 -4.69 -26.01
N MET A 86 -2.09 -5.45 -24.93
CA MET A 86 -2.12 -4.90 -23.58
C MET A 86 -1.08 -3.80 -23.38
N ARG A 87 0.14 -4.03 -23.81
CA ARG A 87 1.27 -3.12 -23.57
C ARG A 87 1.26 -1.88 -24.43
N TYR A 88 0.89 -2.00 -25.71
CA TYR A 88 1.00 -0.91 -26.67
C TYR A 88 -0.32 -0.22 -26.99
N VAL A 89 -1.47 -0.84 -26.70
CA VAL A 89 -2.79 -0.26 -26.98
C VAL A 89 -3.53 0.06 -25.68
N VAL A 90 -3.78 -0.93 -24.83
CA VAL A 90 -4.62 -0.78 -23.64
C VAL A 90 -3.94 0.08 -22.59
N LEU A 91 -2.70 -0.23 -22.21
CA LEU A 91 -1.99 0.46 -21.15
C LEU A 91 -1.73 1.94 -21.47
N PRO A 92 -1.28 2.32 -22.69
CA PRO A 92 -1.11 3.71 -23.05
C PRO A 92 -2.43 4.49 -23.10
N TYR A 93 -3.53 3.85 -23.56
CA TYR A 93 -4.85 4.46 -23.62
C TYR A 93 -5.40 4.74 -22.21
N THR A 94 -5.18 3.83 -21.27
CA THR A 94 -5.74 3.89 -19.91
C THR A 94 -4.79 4.44 -18.85
N LYS A 95 -3.68 5.09 -19.23
CA LYS A 95 -2.66 5.60 -18.28
C LYS A 95 -3.23 6.40 -17.13
N ALA A 96 -4.13 7.34 -17.41
CA ALA A 96 -4.74 8.19 -16.40
C ALA A 96 -5.60 7.37 -15.43
N GLY A 97 -6.39 6.42 -15.95
CA GLY A 97 -7.19 5.51 -15.13
C GLY A 97 -6.33 4.60 -14.24
N VAL A 98 -5.20 4.09 -14.78
CA VAL A 98 -4.22 3.29 -14.00
C VAL A 98 -3.65 4.10 -12.85
N MET A 99 -3.22 5.34 -13.12
CA MET A 99 -2.73 6.23 -12.05
C MET A 99 -3.83 6.55 -11.04
N GLY A 100 -5.06 6.78 -11.50
CA GLY A 100 -6.22 6.96 -10.61
C GLY A 100 -6.45 5.77 -9.69
N GLY A 101 -6.36 4.55 -10.22
CA GLY A 101 -6.48 3.33 -9.42
C GLY A 101 -5.37 3.15 -8.38
N ILE A 102 -4.13 3.49 -8.73
CA ILE A 102 -3.00 3.49 -7.78
C ILE A 102 -3.24 4.50 -6.65
N ILE A 103 -3.71 5.71 -6.97
CA ILE A 103 -4.02 6.77 -6.01
C ILE A 103 -5.16 6.34 -5.06
N LEU A 104 -6.20 5.68 -5.59
CA LEU A 104 -7.28 5.13 -4.78
C LEU A 104 -6.78 4.04 -3.84
N GLY A 105 -5.91 3.16 -4.32
CA GLY A 105 -5.25 2.15 -3.48
C GLY A 105 -4.40 2.76 -2.37
N LEU A 106 -3.65 3.82 -2.68
CA LEU A 106 -2.85 4.57 -1.70
C LEU A 106 -3.74 5.23 -0.64
N GLY A 107 -4.84 5.87 -1.05
CA GLY A 107 -5.80 6.48 -0.12
C GLY A 107 -6.40 5.45 0.85
N ARG A 108 -6.72 4.25 0.33
CA ARG A 108 -7.17 3.13 1.16
C ARG A 108 -6.09 2.66 2.13
N ALA A 109 -4.84 2.55 1.68
CA ALA A 109 -3.71 2.16 2.52
C ALA A 109 -3.46 3.12 3.68
N LEU A 110 -3.54 4.43 3.42
CA LEU A 110 -3.36 5.47 4.43
C LEU A 110 -4.48 5.49 5.48
N GLY A 111 -5.69 5.08 5.10
CA GLY A 111 -6.85 5.01 5.99
C GLY A 111 -6.99 3.68 6.73
N GLU A 112 -6.13 2.70 6.49
CA GLU A 112 -6.26 1.39 7.14
C GLU A 112 -5.84 1.46 8.60
N THR A 113 -6.77 1.16 9.48
CA THR A 113 -6.59 1.26 10.93
C THR A 113 -6.57 -0.11 11.59
N MET A 114 -7.61 -0.91 11.38
CA MET A 114 -7.88 -2.12 12.17
C MET A 114 -6.84 -3.22 11.92
N ALA A 115 -6.56 -3.57 10.66
CA ALA A 115 -5.61 -4.63 10.34
C ALA A 115 -4.20 -4.29 10.83
N VAL A 116 -3.80 -3.04 10.68
CA VAL A 116 -2.49 -2.54 11.12
C VAL A 116 -2.38 -2.57 12.65
N THR A 117 -3.41 -2.11 13.37
CA THR A 117 -3.44 -2.08 14.85
C THR A 117 -3.17 -3.44 15.47
N PHE A 118 -3.76 -4.51 14.92
CA PHE A 118 -3.60 -5.86 15.47
C PHE A 118 -2.23 -6.50 15.21
N VAL A 119 -1.47 -5.99 14.23
CA VAL A 119 -0.26 -6.67 13.74
C VAL A 119 1.01 -5.84 13.92
N ILE A 120 0.89 -4.52 14.07
CA ILE A 120 2.06 -3.64 14.19
C ILE A 120 2.77 -3.73 15.55
N GLY A 121 2.03 -4.16 16.61
CA GLY A 121 2.57 -4.46 17.92
C GLY A 121 2.60 -3.29 18.92
N ASN A 122 2.14 -2.09 18.55
CA ASN A 122 1.94 -0.92 19.42
C ASN A 122 3.13 -0.53 20.33
N ALA A 123 4.36 -0.64 19.86
CA ALA A 123 5.53 -0.23 20.59
C ALA A 123 6.00 1.16 20.15
N TYR A 124 6.15 2.09 21.11
CA TYR A 124 6.63 3.45 20.88
C TYR A 124 8.17 3.54 20.73
N ASN A 125 8.79 2.48 20.23
CA ASN A 125 10.24 2.45 20.01
C ASN A 125 10.56 2.79 18.55
N VAL A 126 11.44 3.77 18.37
CA VAL A 126 11.98 4.10 17.03
C VAL A 126 13.15 3.18 16.76
N SER A 127 12.96 2.20 15.89
CA SER A 127 14.01 1.28 15.47
C SER A 127 14.13 1.29 13.94
N PRO A 128 15.34 1.17 13.39
CA PRO A 128 15.55 1.04 11.96
C PRO A 128 15.12 -0.32 11.42
N SER A 129 14.75 -1.29 12.27
CA SER A 129 14.38 -2.64 11.86
C SER A 129 12.89 -2.76 11.51
N LEU A 130 12.62 -3.35 10.35
CA LEU A 130 11.25 -3.65 9.87
C LEU A 130 10.57 -4.80 10.64
N PHE A 131 11.35 -5.62 11.35
CA PHE A 131 10.83 -6.73 12.14
C PHE A 131 10.45 -6.32 13.56
N GLN A 132 10.82 -5.12 13.98
CA GLN A 132 10.40 -4.63 15.28
C GLN A 132 8.96 -4.10 15.28
N SER A 133 8.35 -4.21 16.44
CA SER A 133 7.04 -3.62 16.71
C SER A 133 7.14 -2.10 16.62
N GLY A 134 6.16 -1.48 16.00
CA GLY A 134 6.05 -0.04 15.87
C GLY A 134 4.65 0.44 16.21
N VAL A 135 4.40 1.71 15.98
CA VAL A 135 3.08 2.32 16.12
C VAL A 135 2.78 3.15 14.87
N SER A 136 1.57 3.10 14.38
CA SER A 136 1.08 4.02 13.35
C SER A 136 0.18 5.08 13.99
N ILE A 137 0.06 6.23 13.34
CA ILE A 137 -0.83 7.31 13.83
C ILE A 137 -2.27 6.78 13.98
N THR A 138 -2.74 6.01 13.01
CA THR A 138 -4.07 5.41 13.03
C THR A 138 -4.26 4.39 14.14
N SER A 139 -3.22 3.56 14.43
CA SER A 139 -3.29 2.58 15.51
C SER A 139 -3.26 3.23 16.90
N ALA A 140 -2.45 4.29 17.08
CA ALA A 140 -2.43 5.06 18.33
C ALA A 140 -3.80 5.69 18.61
N LEU A 141 -4.40 6.34 17.60
CA LEU A 141 -5.73 6.90 17.73
C LEU A 141 -6.78 5.84 18.07
N ALA A 142 -6.75 4.69 17.41
CA ALA A 142 -7.76 3.64 17.64
C ALA A 142 -7.67 3.00 19.03
N ASN A 143 -6.44 2.87 19.57
CA ASN A 143 -6.23 2.21 20.85
C ASN A 143 -6.41 3.15 22.05
N GLU A 144 -5.98 4.39 21.93
CA GLU A 144 -5.83 5.27 23.09
C GLU A 144 -6.92 6.34 23.18
N PHE A 145 -7.64 6.63 22.08
CA PHE A 145 -8.61 7.73 22.06
C PHE A 145 -9.77 7.52 23.05
N ALA A 146 -10.22 6.27 23.21
CA ALA A 146 -11.36 5.96 24.09
C ALA A 146 -11.02 6.07 25.59
N GLU A 147 -9.74 5.90 25.95
CA GLU A 147 -9.27 5.92 27.33
C GLU A 147 -8.53 7.22 27.68
N SER A 148 -8.37 8.12 26.70
CA SER A 148 -7.61 9.37 26.87
C SER A 148 -8.46 10.47 27.48
N GLU A 149 -7.87 11.23 28.41
CA GLU A 149 -8.48 12.40 29.02
C GLU A 149 -7.51 13.60 29.03
N GLY A 150 -8.06 14.81 29.02
CA GLY A 150 -7.32 16.04 29.20
C GLY A 150 -6.25 16.30 28.14
N LEU A 151 -4.99 16.47 28.57
CA LEU A 151 -3.87 16.76 27.69
C LEU A 151 -3.57 15.62 26.70
N HIS A 152 -3.74 14.38 27.10
CA HIS A 152 -3.50 13.24 26.26
C HIS A 152 -4.50 13.18 25.10
N GLN A 153 -5.77 13.42 25.38
CA GLN A 153 -6.81 13.51 24.35
C GLN A 153 -6.53 14.66 23.35
N SER A 154 -6.10 15.80 23.84
CA SER A 154 -5.71 16.92 22.98
C SER A 154 -4.54 16.57 22.08
N SER A 155 -3.55 15.83 22.58
CA SER A 155 -2.40 15.37 21.79
C SER A 155 -2.83 14.39 20.68
N LEU A 156 -3.74 13.47 20.97
CA LEU A 156 -4.29 12.54 19.97
C LEU A 156 -5.10 13.28 18.89
N LEU A 157 -5.87 14.30 19.27
CA LEU A 157 -6.58 15.13 18.29
C LEU A 157 -5.58 15.87 17.35
N HIS A 158 -4.47 16.38 17.88
CA HIS A 158 -3.42 16.98 17.05
C HIS A 158 -2.78 15.96 16.12
N LEU A 159 -2.57 14.72 16.57
CA LEU A 159 -2.06 13.63 15.74
C LEU A 159 -3.04 13.30 14.60
N GLY A 160 -4.33 13.24 14.88
CA GLY A 160 -5.38 13.05 13.87
C GLY A 160 -5.43 14.18 12.86
N PHE A 161 -5.29 15.43 13.31
CA PHE A 161 -5.21 16.60 12.43
C PHE A 161 -3.98 16.56 11.53
N LEU A 162 -2.83 16.14 12.06
CA LEU A 162 -1.59 15.99 11.30
C LEU A 162 -1.76 14.90 10.24
N LEU A 163 -2.38 13.78 10.57
CA LEU A 163 -2.71 12.72 9.60
C LEU A 163 -3.61 13.24 8.48
N PHE A 164 -4.63 14.04 8.84
CA PHE A 164 -5.51 14.68 7.86
C PHE A 164 -4.75 15.59 6.91
N ILE A 165 -3.84 16.41 7.40
CA ILE A 165 -2.99 17.27 6.57
C ILE A 165 -2.12 16.46 5.63
N ILE A 166 -1.46 15.40 6.13
CA ILE A 166 -0.60 14.54 5.32
C ILE A 166 -1.41 13.88 4.20
N THR A 167 -2.54 13.28 4.52
CA THR A 167 -3.40 12.61 3.53
C THR A 167 -3.94 13.62 2.52
N PHE A 168 -4.33 14.81 2.95
CA PHE A 168 -4.78 15.87 2.07
C PHE A 168 -3.68 16.30 1.07
N ILE A 169 -2.46 16.52 1.55
CA ILE A 169 -1.31 16.88 0.71
C ILE A 169 -1.05 15.78 -0.32
N VAL A 170 -1.03 14.52 0.10
CA VAL A 170 -0.81 13.38 -0.79
C VAL A 170 -1.89 13.31 -1.87
N LEU A 171 -3.16 13.49 -1.51
CA LEU A 171 -4.28 13.49 -2.47
C LEU A 171 -4.21 14.67 -3.43
N VAL A 172 -3.84 15.87 -2.97
CA VAL A 172 -3.67 17.04 -3.83
C VAL A 172 -2.55 16.83 -4.84
N ILE A 173 -1.38 16.35 -4.39
CA ILE A 173 -0.25 16.05 -5.26
C ILE A 173 -0.66 15.01 -6.31
N SER A 174 -1.33 13.94 -5.88
CA SER A 174 -1.82 12.88 -6.74
C SER A 174 -2.78 13.40 -7.81
N LYS A 175 -3.73 14.25 -7.42
CA LYS A 175 -4.69 14.89 -8.34
C LYS A 175 -4.00 15.81 -9.34
N LEU A 176 -3.00 16.58 -8.90
CA LEU A 176 -2.22 17.45 -9.79
C LEU A 176 -1.40 16.62 -10.79
N MET A 177 -0.83 15.51 -10.40
CA MET A 177 -0.13 14.60 -11.30
C MET A 177 -1.09 14.04 -12.36
N LEU A 178 -2.28 13.60 -11.94
CA LEU A 178 -3.30 13.07 -12.84
C LEU A 178 -3.74 14.12 -13.86
N SER A 179 -4.05 15.34 -13.42
CA SER A 179 -4.48 16.42 -14.31
C SER A 179 -3.43 16.83 -15.34
N ARG A 180 -2.15 16.72 -15.02
CA ARG A 180 -1.05 16.94 -15.98
C ARG A 180 -0.97 15.82 -17.02
N MET A 181 -1.24 14.58 -16.63
CA MET A 181 -1.25 13.45 -17.56
C MET A 181 -2.41 13.54 -18.56
N ASP A 182 -3.60 13.95 -18.11
CA ASP A 182 -4.78 14.13 -18.97
C ASP A 182 -4.55 15.23 -20.00
N LYS A 183 -3.95 16.36 -19.61
CA LYS A 183 -3.62 17.44 -20.54
C LYS A 183 -2.64 17.00 -21.63
N ASN A 184 -1.67 16.16 -21.29
CA ASN A 184 -0.71 15.63 -22.26
C ASN A 184 -1.29 14.52 -23.17
N ALA A 185 -2.39 13.89 -22.79
CA ALA A 185 -3.08 12.88 -23.59
C ALA A 185 -4.05 13.51 -24.60
N GLY A 186 -4.58 14.68 -24.32
CA GLY A 186 -5.51 15.42 -25.20
C GLY A 186 -4.84 16.28 -26.29
N THR A 187 -3.51 16.31 -26.35
CA THR A 187 -2.73 17.15 -27.29
C THR A 187 -2.02 16.35 -28.39
N LYS A 188 -2.41 15.07 -28.57
CA LYS A 188 -1.88 14.24 -29.69
C LYS A 188 -3.00 13.72 -30.55
#